data_ab8ba871e813fc97aedbd9a36597aada
#
_entry.id   ab8ba871e813fc97aedbd9a36597aada
#
_cell.length_a   1.000
_cell.length_b   1.000
_cell.length_c   1.000
_cell.angle_alpha   90.00
_cell.angle_beta   90.00
_cell.angle_gamma   90.00
#
_symmetry.space_group_name_H-M   'P 1'
#
loop_
_entity.id
_entity.type
_entity.pdbx_description
1 polymer ?
#
loop_
_entity_poly.entity_id
_entity_poly.type
_entity_poly.pdbx_seq_one_letter_code
_entity_poly.pdbx_strand_id
1 'polypeptide(L)'
;MEQQTTYNANSIAVLEGLEAVRKRPGMYIGSVSTRGLNHLIYEIVDNAVDEHLAGYCSNIQVILDEDGTATIQDNGRGIPTGINSKTGIPAVEMVFTMLHAGGKFGTGGYKISGGLHGVGASVVNALSVWLEVKVRSEGKVYQQMYEKGKAVAPLEVIGTCRKGDTGTTVTFLPDGEIFDKTYFKAESIKSRLHETAYLNPGLSITFENRRPGEEETVLFHEEEGLKAYVRDLNKGKPAVGEIVYFKKKVDDIEVEAAFQYVDEFQETIMGFCNNICTMEGGTHITGFKTKFTSVMNQYARELGILKEKDKNFTGADVRNGMTAVLSIKHKDPRFEGQTKTKLDNPDAGKAVSEVLGEELPLYYDRNLEELKKVIACAEKSAKIRKAEE
;
A
#
# COMPACT_ATOMS: atom_id res chain seq x y z
N MET A 1 -19.58 12.60 48.99
CA MET A 1 -20.38 13.45 48.05
C MET A 1 -19.92 13.13 46.64
N GLU A 2 -20.69 12.33 45.94
CA GLU A 2 -20.45 12.13 44.50
C GLU A 2 -20.70 13.46 43.82
N GLN A 3 -19.67 13.99 43.18
CA GLN A 3 -19.83 15.14 42.29
C GLN A 3 -20.65 14.66 41.08
N GLN A 4 -21.90 15.08 41.03
CA GLN A 4 -22.73 14.91 39.83
C GLN A 4 -22.08 15.66 38.71
N THR A 5 -21.53 14.94 37.72
CA THR A 5 -21.03 15.50 36.46
C THR A 5 -22.23 16.04 35.68
N THR A 6 -22.37 17.36 35.63
CA THR A 6 -23.45 18.00 34.90
C THR A 6 -23.11 17.97 33.40
N TYR A 7 -23.91 17.27 32.60
CA TYR A 7 -23.78 17.28 31.15
C TYR A 7 -24.40 18.57 30.60
N ASN A 8 -23.53 19.50 30.16
CA ASN A 8 -23.93 20.78 29.57
C ASN A 8 -22.97 21.19 28.44
N ALA A 9 -23.16 22.37 27.85
CA ALA A 9 -22.32 22.87 26.75
C ALA A 9 -20.83 22.89 27.11
N ASN A 10 -20.47 23.16 28.36
CA ASN A 10 -19.08 23.21 28.81
C ASN A 10 -18.46 21.81 29.02
N SER A 11 -19.28 20.76 29.06
CA SER A 11 -18.79 19.40 29.13
C SER A 11 -18.39 18.80 27.77
N ILE A 12 -18.69 19.52 26.68
CA ILE A 12 -18.29 19.15 25.33
C ILE A 12 -16.85 19.61 25.10
N ALA A 13 -15.94 18.67 24.95
CA ALA A 13 -14.54 18.96 24.66
C ALA A 13 -14.31 19.16 23.15
N VAL A 14 -13.57 20.21 22.79
CA VAL A 14 -13.09 20.46 21.43
C VAL A 14 -11.60 20.16 21.38
N LEU A 15 -11.22 19.18 20.57
CA LEU A 15 -9.81 18.83 20.33
C LEU A 15 -9.43 19.29 18.94
N GLU A 16 -8.38 20.09 18.86
CA GLU A 16 -7.89 20.63 17.60
C GLU A 16 -6.52 20.06 17.25
N GLY A 17 -6.27 19.88 15.94
CA GLY A 17 -4.97 19.51 15.42
C GLY A 17 -4.45 18.18 15.95
N LEU A 18 -3.17 18.17 16.31
CA LEU A 18 -2.47 16.95 16.73
C LEU A 18 -2.82 16.49 18.13
N GLU A 19 -3.46 17.33 18.95
CA GLU A 19 -3.98 16.90 20.26
C GLU A 19 -5.07 15.84 20.10
N ALA A 20 -5.90 15.96 19.06
CA ALA A 20 -6.91 14.96 18.74
C ALA A 20 -6.27 13.59 18.43
N VAL A 21 -5.15 13.58 17.73
CA VAL A 21 -4.38 12.36 17.41
C VAL A 21 -3.85 11.71 18.68
N ARG A 22 -3.27 12.47 19.57
CA ARG A 22 -2.72 11.96 20.84
C ARG A 22 -3.81 11.42 21.78
N LYS A 23 -5.00 12.01 21.77
CA LYS A 23 -6.14 11.59 22.58
C LYS A 23 -6.80 10.30 22.05
N ARG A 24 -6.86 10.12 20.76
CA ARG A 24 -7.52 9.01 20.07
C ARG A 24 -6.64 8.41 18.99
N PRO A 25 -5.44 7.89 19.35
CA PRO A 25 -4.51 7.40 18.34
C PRO A 25 -5.09 6.26 17.50
N GLY A 26 -5.91 5.39 18.09
CA GLY A 26 -6.54 4.27 17.37
C GLY A 26 -7.38 4.69 16.19
N MET A 27 -7.95 5.90 16.18
CA MET A 27 -8.70 6.42 15.02
C MET A 27 -7.82 6.69 13.80
N TYR A 28 -6.52 6.89 14.00
CA TYR A 28 -5.57 7.25 12.94
C TYR A 28 -4.67 6.10 12.53
N ILE A 29 -4.30 5.22 13.45
CA ILE A 29 -3.36 4.11 13.19
C ILE A 29 -3.95 2.73 13.49
N GLY A 30 -5.22 2.66 13.86
CA GLY A 30 -5.95 1.41 14.10
C GLY A 30 -5.80 0.82 15.49
N SER A 31 -4.63 0.90 16.11
CA SER A 31 -4.37 0.38 17.45
C SER A 31 -3.14 1.04 18.07
N VAL A 32 -2.93 0.83 19.38
CA VAL A 32 -1.70 1.22 20.07
C VAL A 32 -0.83 0.00 20.41
N SER A 33 -1.15 -1.14 19.83
CA SER A 33 -0.35 -2.37 19.88
C SER A 33 0.83 -2.29 18.92
N THR A 34 1.61 -3.37 18.83
CA THR A 34 2.73 -3.47 17.88
C THR A 34 2.32 -3.19 16.42
N ARG A 35 1.10 -3.57 16.03
CA ARG A 35 0.57 -3.30 14.70
C ARG A 35 0.46 -1.80 14.42
N GLY A 36 -0.10 -1.03 15.35
CA GLY A 36 -0.17 0.42 15.25
C GLY A 36 1.21 1.08 15.32
N LEU A 37 2.11 0.54 16.14
CA LEU A 37 3.48 1.01 16.21
C LEU A 37 4.21 0.87 14.86
N ASN A 38 4.15 -0.31 14.24
CA ASN A 38 4.74 -0.54 12.93
C ASN A 38 4.12 0.35 11.85
N HIS A 39 2.85 0.68 12.01
CA HIS A 39 2.13 1.55 11.07
C HIS A 39 2.78 2.94 10.95
N LEU A 40 3.42 3.43 11.99
CA LEU A 40 4.17 4.69 11.93
C LEU A 40 5.28 4.64 10.87
N ILE A 41 5.99 3.52 10.78
CA ILE A 41 7.00 3.31 9.74
C ILE A 41 6.34 3.29 8.36
N TYR A 42 5.23 2.57 8.22
CA TYR A 42 4.54 2.43 6.93
C TYR A 42 4.03 3.76 6.39
N GLU A 43 3.55 4.65 7.26
CA GLU A 43 3.11 5.98 6.86
C GLU A 43 4.23 6.81 6.23
N ILE A 44 5.41 6.76 6.80
CA ILE A 44 6.57 7.49 6.25
C ILE A 44 7.10 6.81 4.98
N VAL A 45 7.14 5.47 4.96
CA VAL A 45 7.53 4.70 3.76
C VAL A 45 6.58 5.00 2.60
N ASP A 46 5.28 5.06 2.85
CA ASP A 46 4.27 5.33 1.82
C ASP A 46 4.47 6.71 1.17
N ASN A 47 4.93 7.71 1.93
CA ASN A 47 5.28 9.01 1.37
C ASN A 47 6.47 8.91 0.40
N ALA A 48 7.46 8.10 0.71
CA ALA A 48 8.60 7.85 -0.17
C ALA A 48 8.18 7.04 -1.42
N VAL A 49 7.27 6.09 -1.27
CA VAL A 49 6.69 5.34 -2.40
C VAL A 49 5.92 6.26 -3.32
N ASP A 50 5.16 7.22 -2.78
CA ASP A 50 4.47 8.22 -3.59
C ASP A 50 5.47 9.07 -4.42
N GLU A 51 6.65 9.39 -3.88
CA GLU A 51 7.73 10.01 -4.64
C GLU A 51 8.25 9.10 -5.77
N HIS A 52 8.32 7.79 -5.52
CA HIS A 52 8.66 6.83 -6.57
C HIS A 52 7.61 6.79 -7.68
N LEU A 53 6.34 6.76 -7.33
CA LEU A 53 5.22 6.78 -8.29
C LEU A 53 5.22 8.06 -9.12
N ALA A 54 5.65 9.18 -8.54
CA ALA A 54 5.82 10.45 -9.25
C ALA A 54 7.06 10.49 -10.16
N GLY A 55 7.93 9.48 -10.10
CA GLY A 55 9.11 9.34 -10.95
C GLY A 55 10.42 9.88 -10.36
N TYR A 56 10.46 10.22 -9.09
CA TYR A 56 11.60 10.91 -8.49
C TYR A 56 12.41 10.10 -7.47
N CYS A 57 11.86 9.01 -6.94
CA CYS A 57 12.54 8.19 -5.93
C CYS A 57 12.87 6.81 -6.48
N SER A 58 14.11 6.37 -6.30
CA SER A 58 14.59 5.04 -6.69
C SER A 58 15.12 4.21 -5.52
N ASN A 59 15.30 4.83 -4.35
CA ASN A 59 15.89 4.18 -3.20
C ASN A 59 15.25 4.66 -1.90
N ILE A 60 14.86 3.70 -1.07
CA ILE A 60 14.33 3.94 0.27
C ILE A 60 15.17 3.13 1.25
N GLN A 61 15.54 3.73 2.37
CA GLN A 61 16.24 3.06 3.45
C GLN A 61 15.40 3.14 4.72
N VAL A 62 15.24 2.00 5.39
CA VAL A 62 14.52 1.87 6.66
C VAL A 62 15.48 1.31 7.70
N ILE A 63 15.69 2.04 8.78
CA ILE A 63 16.66 1.67 9.83
C ILE A 63 15.93 1.59 11.17
N LEU A 64 16.09 0.48 11.87
CA LEU A 64 15.72 0.33 13.28
C LEU A 64 17.00 0.42 14.11
N ASP A 65 17.08 1.42 15.00
CA ASP A 65 18.26 1.64 15.81
C ASP A 65 18.11 1.08 17.23
N GLU A 66 19.23 0.89 17.90
CA GLU A 66 19.28 0.35 19.26
C GLU A 66 18.65 1.27 20.30
N ASP A 67 18.60 2.58 20.03
CA ASP A 67 17.98 3.59 20.91
C ASP A 67 16.44 3.61 20.81
N GLY A 68 15.84 2.73 20.03
CA GLY A 68 14.40 2.65 19.84
C GLY A 68 13.86 3.52 18.70
N THR A 69 14.71 4.27 18.02
CA THR A 69 14.30 5.09 16.87
C THR A 69 14.12 4.30 15.59
N ALA A 70 13.29 4.83 14.71
CA ALA A 70 13.22 4.40 13.31
C ALA A 70 13.61 5.57 12.42
N THR A 71 14.35 5.26 11.35
CA THR A 71 14.76 6.25 10.34
C THR A 71 14.33 5.77 8.97
N ILE A 72 13.66 6.62 8.21
CA ILE A 72 13.29 6.38 6.83
C ILE A 72 13.89 7.48 5.96
N GLN A 73 14.69 7.07 4.99
CA GLN A 73 15.37 7.97 4.07
C GLN A 73 14.99 7.64 2.64
N ASP A 74 14.66 8.65 1.85
CA ASP A 74 14.44 8.51 0.42
C ASP A 74 15.37 9.42 -0.38
N ASN A 75 15.47 9.17 -1.67
CA ASN A 75 16.21 9.99 -2.62
C ASN A 75 15.28 10.72 -3.60
N GLY A 76 14.06 11.03 -3.18
CA GLY A 76 13.11 11.82 -3.95
C GLY A 76 13.50 13.29 -4.05
N ARG A 77 12.54 14.14 -4.39
CA ARG A 77 12.80 15.59 -4.54
C ARG A 77 13.12 16.30 -3.21
N GLY A 78 12.74 15.70 -2.10
CA GLY A 78 12.71 16.37 -0.81
C GLY A 78 11.40 17.15 -0.60
N ILE A 79 10.88 17.11 0.61
CA ILE A 79 9.69 17.92 0.95
C ILE A 79 10.04 19.39 0.78
N PRO A 80 9.17 20.21 0.16
CA PRO A 80 9.46 21.63 -0.06
C PRO A 80 9.78 22.37 1.23
N THR A 81 10.81 23.20 1.20
CA THR A 81 11.31 23.96 2.35
C THR A 81 10.91 25.44 2.33
N GLY A 82 10.35 25.89 1.20
CA GLY A 82 9.88 27.28 1.06
C GLY A 82 8.70 27.60 1.95
N ILE A 83 8.53 28.90 2.23
CA ILE A 83 7.43 29.39 3.05
C ILE A 83 6.14 29.38 2.25
N ASN A 84 5.10 28.79 2.84
CA ASN A 84 3.75 28.80 2.25
C ASN A 84 3.13 30.18 2.46
N SER A 85 2.62 30.77 1.38
CA SER A 85 2.06 32.15 1.42
C SER A 85 0.78 32.27 2.26
N LYS A 86 0.02 31.19 2.44
CA LYS A 86 -1.22 31.21 3.22
C LYS A 86 -0.98 31.07 4.72
N THR A 87 0.00 30.26 5.12
CA THR A 87 0.25 29.94 6.53
C THR A 87 1.43 30.71 7.11
N GLY A 88 2.34 31.21 6.28
CA GLY A 88 3.54 31.92 6.71
C GLY A 88 4.63 31.01 7.30
N ILE A 89 4.46 29.68 7.24
CA ILE A 89 5.45 28.72 7.74
C ILE A 89 5.99 27.87 6.60
N PRO A 90 7.18 27.23 6.78
CA PRO A 90 7.72 26.33 5.75
C PRO A 90 6.78 25.18 5.42
N ALA A 91 6.73 24.78 4.15
CA ALA A 91 5.88 23.67 3.71
C ALA A 91 6.17 22.38 4.47
N VAL A 92 7.44 22.07 4.73
CA VAL A 92 7.83 20.89 5.51
C VAL A 92 7.24 20.92 6.93
N GLU A 93 7.23 22.09 7.57
CA GLU A 93 6.60 22.22 8.89
C GLU A 93 5.09 21.97 8.83
N MET A 94 4.43 22.44 7.80
CA MET A 94 2.99 22.16 7.58
C MET A 94 2.73 20.66 7.51
N VAL A 95 3.54 19.94 6.73
CA VAL A 95 3.38 18.49 6.53
C VAL A 95 3.43 17.72 7.85
N PHE A 96 4.31 18.12 8.76
CA PHE A 96 4.51 17.43 10.04
C PHE A 96 3.66 17.94 11.19
N THR A 97 3.11 19.17 11.10
CA THR A 97 2.37 19.79 12.22
C THR A 97 0.89 20.01 11.96
N MET A 98 0.43 19.88 10.72
CA MET A 98 -0.96 20.12 10.35
C MET A 98 -1.60 18.86 9.78
N LEU A 99 -2.82 18.56 10.22
CA LEU A 99 -3.65 17.54 9.59
C LEU A 99 -4.13 18.05 8.22
N HIS A 100 -4.28 17.14 7.26
CA HIS A 100 -4.76 17.45 5.92
C HIS A 100 -3.89 18.46 5.14
N ALA A 101 -2.58 18.49 5.43
CA ALA A 101 -1.61 19.27 4.67
C ALA A 101 -0.74 18.35 3.80
N GLY A 102 -0.47 18.76 2.57
CA GLY A 102 0.42 18.03 1.66
C GLY A 102 0.20 18.36 0.20
N GLY A 103 1.19 18.09 -0.64
CA GLY A 103 1.14 18.30 -2.09
C GLY A 103 0.15 17.38 -2.83
N LYS A 104 -0.46 16.43 -2.13
CA LYS A 104 -1.36 15.41 -2.68
C LYS A 104 -2.78 15.91 -2.89
N PHE A 105 -3.14 17.06 -2.29
CA PHE A 105 -4.44 17.71 -2.46
C PHE A 105 -4.46 18.77 -3.56
N GLY A 106 -3.30 19.16 -4.06
CA GLY A 106 -3.16 20.19 -5.09
C GLY A 106 -3.01 19.61 -6.49
N THR A 107 -3.08 20.50 -7.49
CA THR A 107 -3.00 20.14 -8.92
C THR A 107 -1.60 19.84 -9.43
N GLY A 108 -0.55 19.98 -8.63
CA GLY A 108 0.83 19.98 -9.13
C GLY A 108 1.80 18.94 -8.57
N GLY A 109 1.45 18.23 -7.50
CA GLY A 109 2.42 17.41 -6.79
C GLY A 109 2.43 15.95 -7.19
N TYR A 110 1.27 15.31 -7.20
CA TYR A 110 1.14 13.86 -7.41
C TYR A 110 -0.08 13.53 -8.24
N LYS A 111 0.10 12.73 -9.31
CA LYS A 111 -1.01 12.20 -10.11
C LYS A 111 -1.62 10.97 -9.46
N ILE A 112 -0.80 10.11 -8.88
CA ILE A 112 -1.18 8.88 -8.19
C ILE A 112 -0.57 8.92 -6.79
N SER A 113 -1.38 8.68 -5.77
CA SER A 113 -0.92 8.70 -4.38
C SER A 113 -1.76 7.81 -3.49
N GLY A 114 -1.11 7.11 -2.55
CA GLY A 114 -1.76 6.40 -1.46
C GLY A 114 -2.10 7.28 -0.27
N GLY A 115 -1.38 8.39 -0.09
CA GLY A 115 -1.52 9.30 1.05
C GLY A 115 -2.50 10.45 0.83
N LEU A 116 -3.69 10.18 0.32
CA LEU A 116 -4.66 11.19 -0.11
C LEU A 116 -5.19 12.10 1.00
N HIS A 117 -5.15 11.64 2.26
CA HIS A 117 -5.73 12.42 3.37
C HIS A 117 -4.74 13.43 4.00
N GLY A 118 -3.45 13.37 3.62
CA GLY A 118 -2.42 14.29 4.12
C GLY A 118 -2.22 14.24 5.63
N VAL A 119 -2.47 13.09 6.26
CA VAL A 119 -2.41 12.94 7.72
C VAL A 119 -1.22 12.12 8.20
N GLY A 120 -0.60 11.32 7.35
CA GLY A 120 0.40 10.31 7.75
C GLY A 120 1.58 10.88 8.52
N ALA A 121 2.28 11.85 7.95
CA ALA A 121 3.48 12.42 8.59
C ALA A 121 3.15 13.15 9.90
N SER A 122 2.08 13.92 9.93
CA SER A 122 1.66 14.64 11.14
C SER A 122 1.20 13.69 12.25
N VAL A 123 0.56 12.59 11.90
CA VAL A 123 0.17 11.55 12.85
C VAL A 123 1.41 10.89 13.47
N VAL A 124 2.41 10.54 12.68
CA VAL A 124 3.68 9.99 13.20
C VAL A 124 4.35 10.96 14.16
N ASN A 125 4.39 12.24 13.78
CA ASN A 125 4.96 13.28 14.63
C ASN A 125 4.21 13.41 15.96
N ALA A 126 2.88 13.47 15.92
CA ALA A 126 2.04 13.57 17.11
C ALA A 126 2.27 12.41 18.11
N LEU A 127 2.53 11.21 17.61
CA LEU A 127 2.67 9.99 18.39
C LEU A 127 4.13 9.66 18.75
N SER A 128 5.04 10.60 18.52
CA SER A 128 6.47 10.46 18.82
C SER A 128 6.89 11.41 19.92
N VAL A 129 7.79 10.94 20.79
CA VAL A 129 8.42 11.80 21.80
C VAL A 129 9.15 12.95 21.11
N TRP A 130 9.91 12.60 20.06
CA TRP A 130 10.52 13.56 19.17
C TRP A 130 10.59 13.00 17.76
N LEU A 131 10.64 13.91 16.80
CA LEU A 131 10.82 13.59 15.40
C LEU A 131 11.76 14.63 14.78
N GLU A 132 12.70 14.16 13.97
CA GLU A 132 13.61 14.99 13.19
C GLU A 132 13.38 14.79 11.72
N VAL A 133 13.22 15.86 10.96
CA VAL A 133 13.21 15.82 9.50
C VAL A 133 14.44 16.53 8.97
N LYS A 134 15.12 15.87 8.01
CA LYS A 134 16.20 16.48 7.21
C LYS A 134 15.76 16.43 5.75
N VAL A 135 15.95 17.55 5.06
CA VAL A 135 15.64 17.65 3.62
C VAL A 135 16.90 18.09 2.90
N ARG A 136 17.29 17.31 1.91
CA ARG A 136 18.35 17.67 0.97
C ARG A 136 17.70 18.22 -0.29
N SER A 137 17.99 19.48 -0.60
CA SER A 137 17.41 20.16 -1.76
C SER A 137 18.28 21.34 -2.15
N GLU A 138 18.49 21.51 -3.46
CA GLU A 138 19.22 22.64 -4.03
C GLU A 138 20.62 22.88 -3.42
N GLY A 139 21.32 21.81 -3.11
CA GLY A 139 22.65 21.86 -2.54
C GLY A 139 22.73 22.17 -1.04
N LYS A 140 21.60 22.22 -0.37
CA LYS A 140 21.50 22.52 1.06
C LYS A 140 20.86 21.37 1.82
N VAL A 141 21.26 21.23 3.10
CA VAL A 141 20.63 20.31 4.04
C VAL A 141 19.86 21.11 5.05
N TYR A 142 18.55 20.93 5.08
CA TYR A 142 17.64 21.57 6.04
C TYR A 142 17.30 20.61 7.16
N GLN A 143 17.04 21.14 8.36
CA GLN A 143 16.65 20.34 9.52
C GLN A 143 15.59 21.05 10.33
N GLN A 144 14.63 20.28 10.84
CA GLN A 144 13.70 20.74 11.87
C GLN A 144 13.40 19.60 12.83
N MET A 145 13.25 19.95 14.11
CA MET A 145 12.89 19.00 15.16
C MET A 145 11.53 19.34 15.76
N TYR A 146 10.84 18.29 16.18
CA TYR A 146 9.53 18.36 16.81
C TYR A 146 9.51 17.52 18.08
N GLU A 147 8.67 17.92 19.03
CA GLU A 147 8.37 17.14 20.24
C GLU A 147 6.86 17.00 20.38
N LYS A 148 6.39 15.75 20.39
CA LYS A 148 4.96 15.42 20.50
C LYS A 148 4.07 16.23 19.54
N GLY A 149 4.56 16.40 18.31
CA GLY A 149 3.85 17.10 17.25
C GLY A 149 4.15 18.58 17.12
N LYS A 150 4.88 19.20 18.05
CA LYS A 150 5.15 20.65 18.02
C LYS A 150 6.58 20.94 17.60
N ALA A 151 6.76 21.90 16.69
CA ALA A 151 8.09 22.37 16.32
C ALA A 151 8.78 23.00 17.53
N VAL A 152 10.01 22.57 17.82
CA VAL A 152 10.80 23.10 18.93
C VAL A 152 11.75 24.21 18.51
N ALA A 153 11.95 24.36 17.20
CA ALA A 153 12.79 25.40 16.60
C ALA A 153 12.34 25.65 15.16
N PRO A 154 12.70 26.79 14.57
CA PRO A 154 12.48 27.02 13.14
C PRO A 154 13.30 26.07 12.27
N LEU A 155 12.82 25.85 11.04
CA LEU A 155 13.61 25.14 10.02
C LEU A 155 14.91 25.90 9.76
N GLU A 156 16.03 25.20 9.76
CA GLU A 156 17.36 25.80 9.55
C GLU A 156 18.18 25.01 8.54
N VAL A 157 19.13 25.69 7.92
CA VAL A 157 20.14 25.08 7.06
C VAL A 157 21.31 24.64 7.94
N ILE A 158 21.62 23.35 7.95
CA ILE A 158 22.69 22.79 8.80
C ILE A 158 23.93 22.40 8.01
N GLY A 159 23.88 22.43 6.68
CA GLY A 159 25.00 22.02 5.85
C GLY A 159 24.71 22.17 4.37
N THR A 160 25.65 21.65 3.60
CA THR A 160 25.58 21.63 2.14
C THR A 160 25.68 20.20 1.62
N CYS A 161 25.17 19.96 0.42
CA CYS A 161 25.29 18.70 -0.29
C CYS A 161 25.47 18.97 -1.79
N ARG A 162 25.67 17.93 -2.59
CA ARG A 162 25.69 18.06 -4.05
C ARG A 162 24.30 18.48 -4.53
N LYS A 163 24.22 19.31 -5.58
CA LYS A 163 22.92 19.79 -6.10
C LYS A 163 21.99 18.66 -6.52
N GLY A 164 22.53 17.58 -7.04
CA GLY A 164 21.74 16.40 -7.45
C GLY A 164 21.37 15.46 -6.29
N ASP A 165 21.92 15.67 -5.11
CA ASP A 165 21.61 14.88 -3.92
C ASP A 165 20.40 15.47 -3.24
N THR A 166 19.24 14.85 -3.47
CA THR A 166 17.96 15.29 -2.92
C THR A 166 17.30 14.18 -2.13
N GLY A 167 16.36 14.55 -1.28
CA GLY A 167 15.54 13.58 -0.56
C GLY A 167 15.12 14.05 0.82
N THR A 168 14.38 13.18 1.49
CA THR A 168 13.87 13.41 2.85
C THR A 168 14.35 12.28 3.76
N THR A 169 14.79 12.64 4.96
CA THR A 169 15.15 11.70 6.02
C THR A 169 14.33 12.03 7.25
N VAL A 170 13.57 11.07 7.74
CA VAL A 170 12.74 11.21 8.94
C VAL A 170 13.22 10.21 9.98
N THR A 171 13.55 10.71 11.15
CA THR A 171 13.91 9.88 12.32
C THR A 171 12.96 10.21 13.47
N PHE A 172 12.39 9.19 14.09
CA PHE A 172 11.44 9.42 15.17
C PHE A 172 11.56 8.37 16.29
N LEU A 173 11.23 8.81 17.50
CA LEU A 173 11.14 7.94 18.67
C LEU A 173 9.68 7.83 19.10
N PRO A 174 9.05 6.66 18.97
CA PRO A 174 7.66 6.47 19.39
C PRO A 174 7.45 6.78 20.86
N ASP A 175 6.27 7.31 21.20
CA ASP A 175 5.95 7.71 22.57
C ASP A 175 5.44 6.51 23.40
N GLY A 176 6.23 6.10 24.39
CA GLY A 176 5.88 5.01 25.29
C GLY A 176 4.69 5.29 26.22
N GLU A 177 4.25 6.54 26.33
CA GLU A 177 3.01 6.88 27.05
C GLU A 177 1.77 6.57 26.24
N ILE A 178 1.90 6.41 24.90
CA ILE A 178 0.79 6.13 24.00
C ILE A 178 0.73 4.65 23.64
N PHE A 179 1.87 4.07 23.26
CA PHE A 179 1.95 2.68 22.82
C PHE A 179 2.15 1.72 23.98
N ASP A 180 1.50 0.55 23.92
CA ASP A 180 1.66 -0.51 24.91
C ASP A 180 3.11 -0.96 25.03
N LYS A 181 3.78 -1.07 23.88
CA LYS A 181 5.21 -1.35 23.75
C LYS A 181 5.78 -0.56 22.57
N THR A 182 7.02 -0.10 22.70
CA THR A 182 7.71 0.67 21.65
C THR A 182 8.74 -0.14 20.87
N TYR A 183 8.62 -1.46 20.88
CA TYR A 183 9.52 -2.36 20.18
C TYR A 183 8.94 -2.78 18.83
N PHE A 184 9.55 -2.33 17.74
CA PHE A 184 9.12 -2.66 16.39
C PHE A 184 9.31 -4.13 16.06
N LYS A 185 8.31 -4.74 15.40
CA LYS A 185 8.39 -6.13 14.96
C LYS A 185 9.03 -6.19 13.58
N ALA A 186 10.31 -6.55 13.52
CA ALA A 186 11.12 -6.56 12.30
C ALA A 186 10.56 -7.44 11.19
N GLU A 187 10.05 -8.64 11.52
CA GLU A 187 9.54 -9.58 10.52
C GLU A 187 8.34 -9.02 9.77
N SER A 188 7.42 -8.35 10.47
CA SER A 188 6.26 -7.69 9.84
C SER A 188 6.68 -6.53 8.94
N ILE A 189 7.68 -5.75 9.36
CA ILE A 189 8.22 -4.64 8.57
C ILE A 189 8.87 -5.19 7.30
N LYS A 190 9.71 -6.21 7.40
CA LYS A 190 10.35 -6.84 6.23
C LYS A 190 9.32 -7.35 5.23
N SER A 191 8.30 -8.04 5.70
CA SER A 191 7.21 -8.53 4.83
C SER A 191 6.52 -7.39 4.08
N ARG A 192 6.22 -6.30 4.77
CA ARG A 192 5.59 -5.12 4.15
C ARG A 192 6.50 -4.45 3.13
N LEU A 193 7.79 -4.33 3.43
CA LEU A 193 8.77 -3.73 2.50
C LEU A 193 8.98 -4.60 1.27
N HIS A 194 8.99 -5.92 1.42
CA HIS A 194 9.09 -6.85 0.30
C HIS A 194 7.87 -6.75 -0.62
N GLU A 195 6.67 -6.71 -0.04
CA GLU A 195 5.42 -6.46 -0.79
C GLU A 195 5.50 -5.16 -1.58
N THR A 196 5.98 -4.10 -0.96
CA THR A 196 6.16 -2.79 -1.60
C THR A 196 7.13 -2.88 -2.79
N ALA A 197 8.20 -3.66 -2.67
CA ALA A 197 9.15 -3.87 -3.77
C ALA A 197 8.52 -4.62 -4.95
N TYR A 198 7.70 -5.64 -4.71
CA TYR A 198 6.96 -6.32 -5.78
C TYR A 198 6.02 -5.38 -6.53
N LEU A 199 5.36 -4.48 -5.81
CA LEU A 199 4.40 -3.53 -6.40
C LEU A 199 5.09 -2.41 -7.19
N ASN A 200 6.38 -2.19 -6.97
CA ASN A 200 7.15 -1.09 -7.55
C ASN A 200 8.45 -1.61 -8.17
N PRO A 201 8.38 -2.26 -9.35
CA PRO A 201 9.59 -2.77 -10.01
C PRO A 201 10.62 -1.65 -10.20
N GLY A 202 11.88 -1.96 -9.91
CA GLY A 202 12.98 -1.00 -10.02
C GLY A 202 13.23 -0.18 -8.76
N LEU A 203 12.31 -0.16 -7.80
CA LEU A 203 12.54 0.48 -6.50
C LEU A 203 13.41 -0.41 -5.61
N SER A 204 14.47 0.16 -5.04
CA SER A 204 15.31 -0.51 -4.05
C SER A 204 14.91 -0.06 -2.66
N ILE A 205 14.63 -1.01 -1.79
CA ILE A 205 14.31 -0.75 -0.38
C ILE A 205 15.30 -1.52 0.48
N THR A 206 16.12 -0.83 1.25
CA THR A 206 17.06 -1.44 2.17
C THR A 206 16.51 -1.38 3.59
N PHE A 207 16.43 -2.53 4.25
CA PHE A 207 16.06 -2.63 5.65
C PHE A 207 17.30 -2.96 6.47
N GLU A 208 17.60 -2.14 7.47
CA GLU A 208 18.73 -2.33 8.36
C GLU A 208 18.24 -2.36 9.81
N ASN A 209 18.46 -3.46 10.49
CA ASN A 209 18.17 -3.61 11.91
C ASN A 209 19.52 -3.56 12.67
N ARG A 210 19.71 -2.53 13.47
CA ARG A 210 20.94 -2.30 14.28
C ARG A 210 20.75 -2.72 15.74
N ARG A 211 19.61 -3.30 16.08
CA ARG A 211 19.32 -3.67 17.47
C ARG A 211 20.15 -4.88 17.88
N PRO A 212 20.75 -4.87 19.09
CA PRO A 212 21.62 -5.95 19.58
C PRO A 212 20.95 -7.32 19.51
N GLY A 213 21.66 -8.32 18.95
CA GLY A 213 21.16 -9.68 18.78
C GLY A 213 20.26 -9.91 17.59
N GLU A 214 19.88 -8.86 16.87
CA GLU A 214 18.98 -8.93 15.70
C GLU A 214 19.56 -8.22 14.47
N GLU A 215 20.87 -7.93 14.49
CA GLU A 215 21.54 -7.18 13.42
C GLU A 215 21.35 -7.86 12.08
N GLU A 216 20.83 -7.11 11.12
CA GLU A 216 20.50 -7.62 9.80
C GLU A 216 20.44 -6.46 8.80
N THR A 217 20.87 -6.71 7.57
CA THR A 217 20.66 -5.80 6.44
C THR A 217 20.11 -6.60 5.28
N VAL A 218 18.95 -6.19 4.76
CA VAL A 218 18.28 -6.84 3.65
C VAL A 218 17.95 -5.83 2.57
N LEU A 219 18.27 -6.17 1.32
CA LEU A 219 17.85 -5.39 0.16
C LEU A 219 16.65 -6.05 -0.50
N PHE A 220 15.56 -5.31 -0.63
CA PHE A 220 14.39 -5.71 -1.40
C PHE A 220 14.40 -4.95 -2.73
N HIS A 221 14.48 -5.71 -3.82
CA HIS A 221 14.49 -5.17 -5.17
C HIS A 221 13.95 -6.23 -6.11
N GLU A 222 12.84 -5.94 -6.81
CA GLU A 222 12.14 -6.91 -7.65
C GLU A 222 11.97 -6.34 -9.06
N GLU A 223 12.79 -6.80 -10.01
CA GLU A 223 12.70 -6.34 -11.41
C GLU A 223 11.45 -6.86 -12.14
N GLU A 224 11.01 -8.07 -11.80
CA GLU A 224 9.85 -8.69 -12.44
C GLU A 224 8.51 -8.35 -11.79
N GLY A 225 8.52 -7.58 -10.70
CA GLY A 225 7.31 -7.06 -10.08
C GLY A 225 6.29 -8.11 -9.68
N LEU A 226 5.05 -7.98 -10.15
CA LEU A 226 3.96 -8.88 -9.80
C LEU A 226 4.19 -10.33 -10.25
N LYS A 227 4.94 -10.56 -11.31
CA LYS A 227 5.34 -11.93 -11.71
C LYS A 227 6.17 -12.60 -10.62
N ALA A 228 7.14 -11.87 -10.08
CA ALA A 228 7.97 -12.36 -8.99
C ALA A 228 7.11 -12.60 -7.73
N TYR A 229 6.15 -11.73 -7.47
CA TYR A 229 5.24 -11.87 -6.34
C TYR A 229 4.44 -13.18 -6.42
N VAL A 230 3.80 -13.44 -7.56
CA VAL A 230 3.03 -14.66 -7.76
C VAL A 230 3.95 -15.89 -7.72
N ARG A 231 5.14 -15.81 -8.30
CA ARG A 231 6.14 -16.90 -8.26
C ARG A 231 6.47 -17.27 -6.83
N ASP A 232 6.73 -16.28 -5.98
CA ASP A 232 7.12 -16.51 -4.59
C ASP A 232 5.93 -16.98 -3.73
N LEU A 233 4.72 -16.49 -3.99
CA LEU A 233 3.50 -16.99 -3.35
C LEU A 233 3.26 -18.47 -3.65
N ASN A 234 3.62 -18.93 -4.84
CA ASN A 234 3.41 -20.30 -5.29
C ASN A 234 4.63 -21.21 -5.11
N LYS A 235 5.65 -20.72 -4.43
CA LYS A 235 6.88 -21.51 -4.19
C LYS A 235 6.57 -22.83 -3.49
N GLY A 236 7.03 -23.93 -4.07
CA GLY A 236 6.80 -25.27 -3.54
C GLY A 236 5.45 -25.87 -3.91
N LYS A 237 4.63 -25.18 -4.71
CA LYS A 237 3.35 -25.68 -5.18
C LYS A 237 3.44 -26.16 -6.64
N PRO A 238 2.79 -27.29 -6.99
CA PRO A 238 2.83 -27.76 -8.38
C PRO A 238 2.07 -26.82 -9.31
N ALA A 239 2.76 -26.25 -10.29
CA ALA A 239 2.17 -25.35 -11.26
C ALA A 239 1.30 -26.11 -12.26
N VAL A 240 0.12 -25.60 -12.57
CA VAL A 240 -0.76 -26.08 -13.64
C VAL A 240 -0.44 -25.37 -14.95
N GLY A 241 0.00 -24.14 -14.89
CA GLY A 241 0.34 -23.34 -16.06
C GLY A 241 1.41 -22.31 -15.74
N GLU A 242 1.74 -21.48 -16.73
CA GLU A 242 2.68 -20.39 -16.61
C GLU A 242 2.06 -19.22 -15.83
N ILE A 243 2.92 -18.30 -15.35
CA ILE A 243 2.45 -17.05 -14.80
C ILE A 243 2.04 -16.14 -15.95
N VAL A 244 0.78 -15.72 -15.92
CA VAL A 244 0.24 -14.77 -16.89
C VAL A 244 0.35 -13.37 -16.29
N TYR A 245 0.88 -12.44 -17.07
CA TYR A 245 1.06 -11.05 -16.65
C TYR A 245 0.59 -10.11 -17.74
N PHE A 246 -0.12 -9.06 -17.35
CA PHE A 246 -0.46 -7.96 -18.24
C PHE A 246 -0.54 -6.64 -17.48
N LYS A 247 -0.31 -5.58 -18.23
CA LYS A 247 -0.44 -4.21 -17.74
C LYS A 247 -1.03 -3.35 -18.86
N LYS A 248 -2.14 -2.68 -18.57
CA LYS A 248 -2.83 -1.85 -19.54
C LYS A 248 -3.52 -0.67 -18.87
N LYS A 249 -3.61 0.44 -19.59
CA LYS A 249 -4.27 1.65 -19.12
C LYS A 249 -5.59 1.84 -19.86
N VAL A 250 -6.66 2.07 -19.11
CA VAL A 250 -8.02 2.35 -19.61
C VAL A 250 -8.54 3.60 -18.90
N ASP A 251 -8.87 4.64 -19.68
CA ASP A 251 -9.41 5.91 -19.14
C ASP A 251 -8.62 6.45 -17.94
N ASP A 252 -7.30 6.50 -18.07
CA ASP A 252 -6.37 6.95 -17.03
C ASP A 252 -6.26 6.00 -15.81
N ILE A 253 -6.92 4.85 -15.81
CA ILE A 253 -6.77 3.82 -14.80
C ILE A 253 -5.76 2.80 -15.30
N GLU A 254 -4.64 2.64 -14.59
CA GLU A 254 -3.68 1.60 -14.89
C GLU A 254 -4.09 0.31 -14.20
N VAL A 255 -4.22 -0.76 -14.98
CA VAL A 255 -4.57 -2.10 -14.50
C VAL A 255 -3.37 -3.01 -14.74
N GLU A 256 -2.88 -3.61 -13.69
CA GLU A 256 -1.77 -4.56 -13.72
C GLU A 256 -2.17 -5.82 -12.96
N ALA A 257 -1.95 -6.98 -13.57
CA ALA A 257 -2.27 -8.24 -12.92
C ALA A 257 -1.27 -9.32 -13.28
N ALA A 258 -1.03 -10.21 -12.33
CA ALA A 258 -0.33 -11.46 -12.54
C ALA A 258 -1.13 -12.58 -11.89
N PHE A 259 -1.22 -13.74 -12.55
CA PHE A 259 -1.89 -14.88 -11.96
C PHE A 259 -1.27 -16.19 -12.45
N GLN A 260 -1.45 -17.24 -11.66
CA GLN A 260 -1.04 -18.61 -11.99
C GLN A 260 -1.99 -19.59 -11.35
N TYR A 261 -2.26 -20.71 -12.02
CA TYR A 261 -2.96 -21.83 -11.43
C TYR A 261 -1.97 -22.86 -10.88
N VAL A 262 -2.30 -23.42 -9.74
CA VAL A 262 -1.55 -24.50 -9.11
C VAL A 262 -2.47 -25.68 -8.86
N ASP A 263 -1.89 -26.88 -8.75
CA ASP A 263 -2.63 -28.12 -8.47
C ASP A 263 -2.87 -28.27 -6.97
N GLU A 264 -3.60 -27.33 -6.41
CA GLU A 264 -4.03 -27.32 -5.02
C GLU A 264 -5.44 -26.76 -4.93
N PHE A 265 -6.21 -27.21 -3.95
CA PHE A 265 -7.55 -26.68 -3.67
C PHE A 265 -7.42 -25.37 -2.89
N GLN A 266 -7.20 -24.29 -3.60
CA GLN A 266 -6.99 -22.96 -3.00
C GLN A 266 -7.50 -21.84 -3.92
N GLU A 267 -7.74 -20.69 -3.33
CA GLU A 267 -7.96 -19.43 -4.01
C GLU A 267 -7.23 -18.35 -3.21
N THR A 268 -6.32 -17.64 -3.86
CA THR A 268 -5.59 -16.52 -3.26
C THR A 268 -5.64 -15.36 -4.23
N ILE A 269 -6.39 -14.30 -3.89
CA ILE A 269 -6.46 -13.09 -4.70
C ILE A 269 -6.12 -11.90 -3.81
N MET A 270 -5.07 -11.19 -4.17
CA MET A 270 -4.62 -10.00 -3.46
C MET A 270 -4.89 -8.77 -4.33
N GLY A 271 -5.56 -7.78 -3.77
CA GLY A 271 -5.89 -6.53 -4.46
C GLY A 271 -5.18 -5.33 -3.86
N PHE A 272 -4.79 -4.41 -4.74
CA PHE A 272 -4.13 -3.16 -4.37
C PHE A 272 -4.70 -2.00 -5.18
N CYS A 273 -4.76 -0.83 -4.57
CA CYS A 273 -5.06 0.41 -5.25
C CYS A 273 -4.08 1.48 -4.77
N ASN A 274 -3.33 2.09 -5.68
CA ASN A 274 -2.28 3.05 -5.37
C ASN A 274 -1.30 2.52 -4.32
N ASN A 275 -0.92 1.24 -4.46
CA ASN A 275 -0.02 0.50 -3.57
C ASN A 275 -0.58 0.21 -2.17
N ILE A 276 -1.85 0.48 -1.93
CA ILE A 276 -2.53 0.16 -0.68
C ILE A 276 -3.24 -1.19 -0.84
N CYS A 277 -2.97 -2.12 0.08
CA CYS A 277 -3.64 -3.41 0.10
C CYS A 277 -5.13 -3.25 0.45
N THR A 278 -6.00 -3.70 -0.45
CA THR A 278 -7.44 -3.69 -0.26
C THR A 278 -7.91 -5.05 0.25
N MET A 279 -7.66 -5.34 1.52
CA MET A 279 -7.92 -6.66 2.12
C MET A 279 -9.38 -7.07 2.06
N GLU A 280 -10.30 -6.12 2.09
CA GLU A 280 -11.74 -6.38 1.99
C GLU A 280 -12.25 -6.36 0.54
N GLY A 281 -11.33 -6.23 -0.43
CA GLY A 281 -11.66 -6.23 -1.85
C GLY A 281 -12.14 -4.88 -2.36
N GLY A 282 -13.22 -4.90 -3.10
CA GLY A 282 -13.81 -3.72 -3.71
C GLY A 282 -14.16 -3.95 -5.18
N THR A 283 -14.51 -2.87 -5.87
CA THR A 283 -15.01 -2.91 -7.25
C THR A 283 -14.03 -3.53 -8.24
N HIS A 284 -12.73 -3.29 -8.06
CA HIS A 284 -11.67 -3.86 -8.93
C HIS A 284 -11.59 -5.38 -8.80
N ILE A 285 -11.65 -5.91 -7.57
CA ILE A 285 -11.64 -7.35 -7.31
C ILE A 285 -12.92 -8.00 -7.82
N THR A 286 -14.07 -7.37 -7.60
CA THR A 286 -15.36 -7.85 -8.13
C THR A 286 -15.33 -7.90 -9.65
N GLY A 287 -14.82 -6.87 -10.31
CA GLY A 287 -14.67 -6.83 -11.76
C GLY A 287 -13.74 -7.94 -12.28
N PHE A 288 -12.64 -8.17 -11.59
CA PHE A 288 -11.70 -9.25 -11.90
C PHE A 288 -12.39 -10.62 -11.81
N LYS A 289 -13.03 -10.92 -10.69
CA LYS A 289 -13.69 -12.21 -10.45
C LYS A 289 -14.81 -12.47 -11.44
N THR A 290 -15.67 -11.50 -11.65
CA THR A 290 -16.84 -11.64 -12.54
C THR A 290 -16.41 -11.82 -13.97
N LYS A 291 -15.49 -11.01 -14.48
CA LYS A 291 -15.04 -11.11 -15.87
C LYS A 291 -14.24 -12.37 -16.12
N PHE A 292 -13.38 -12.75 -15.20
CA PHE A 292 -12.61 -14.00 -15.33
C PHE A 292 -13.54 -15.21 -15.45
N THR A 293 -14.56 -15.27 -14.60
CA THR A 293 -15.58 -16.33 -14.64
C THR A 293 -16.33 -16.35 -15.95
N SER A 294 -16.75 -15.20 -16.44
CA SER A 294 -17.46 -15.05 -17.72
C SER A 294 -16.62 -15.55 -18.90
N VAL A 295 -15.35 -15.14 -18.97
CA VAL A 295 -14.43 -15.55 -20.04
C VAL A 295 -14.20 -17.06 -20.02
N MET A 296 -13.99 -17.65 -18.85
CA MET A 296 -13.75 -19.10 -18.73
C MET A 296 -14.98 -19.91 -19.11
N ASN A 297 -16.17 -19.48 -18.72
CA ASN A 297 -17.42 -20.15 -19.15
C ASN A 297 -17.62 -20.07 -20.64
N GLN A 298 -17.33 -18.93 -21.26
CA GLN A 298 -17.39 -18.78 -22.70
C GLN A 298 -16.46 -19.77 -23.41
N TYR A 299 -15.20 -19.86 -22.97
CA TYR A 299 -14.25 -20.83 -23.54
C TYR A 299 -14.69 -22.28 -23.32
N ALA A 300 -15.20 -22.62 -22.16
CA ALA A 300 -15.67 -23.95 -21.84
C ALA A 300 -16.80 -24.37 -22.78
N ARG A 301 -17.68 -23.44 -23.17
CA ARG A 301 -18.75 -23.70 -24.16
C ARG A 301 -18.22 -23.79 -25.58
N GLU A 302 -17.34 -22.91 -25.99
CA GLU A 302 -16.70 -22.92 -27.31
C GLU A 302 -15.92 -24.23 -27.56
N LEU A 303 -15.25 -24.73 -26.50
CA LEU A 303 -14.49 -25.98 -26.58
C LEU A 303 -15.34 -27.22 -26.40
N GLY A 304 -16.65 -27.09 -26.19
CA GLY A 304 -17.57 -28.21 -26.00
C GLY A 304 -17.47 -28.93 -24.66
N ILE A 305 -16.75 -28.32 -23.68
CA ILE A 305 -16.61 -28.87 -22.32
C ILE A 305 -17.93 -28.69 -21.57
N LEU A 306 -18.54 -27.52 -21.70
CA LEU A 306 -19.91 -27.26 -21.25
C LEU A 306 -20.84 -27.34 -22.47
N LYS A 307 -21.84 -28.20 -22.38
CA LYS A 307 -22.88 -28.38 -23.39
C LYS A 307 -24.07 -27.49 -23.07
N GLU A 308 -24.98 -27.31 -24.02
CA GLU A 308 -26.16 -26.46 -23.89
C GLU A 308 -26.99 -26.72 -22.63
N LYS A 309 -27.08 -27.99 -22.20
CA LYS A 309 -27.81 -28.40 -21.01
C LYS A 309 -27.06 -28.17 -19.70
N ASP A 310 -25.77 -27.93 -19.78
CA ASP A 310 -24.91 -27.77 -18.57
C ASP A 310 -25.04 -26.38 -18.00
N LYS A 311 -25.02 -26.29 -16.65
CA LYS A 311 -24.92 -25.01 -15.97
C LYS A 311 -23.48 -24.50 -16.08
N ASN A 312 -23.32 -23.20 -16.09
CA ASN A 312 -22.02 -22.57 -16.03
C ASN A 312 -21.26 -22.98 -14.79
N PHE A 313 -19.94 -22.93 -14.85
CA PHE A 313 -19.11 -22.99 -13.66
C PHE A 313 -19.39 -21.78 -12.79
N THR A 314 -19.37 -21.97 -11.46
CA THR A 314 -19.44 -20.87 -10.53
C THR A 314 -18.10 -20.11 -10.50
N GLY A 315 -18.10 -18.91 -9.94
CA GLY A 315 -16.85 -18.17 -9.74
C GLY A 315 -15.83 -18.96 -8.90
N ALA A 316 -16.27 -19.62 -7.83
CA ALA A 316 -15.41 -20.46 -7.00
C ALA A 316 -14.82 -21.64 -7.79
N ASP A 317 -15.58 -22.25 -8.68
CA ASP A 317 -15.07 -23.32 -9.56
C ASP A 317 -13.93 -22.81 -10.44
N VAL A 318 -14.14 -21.66 -11.09
CA VAL A 318 -13.18 -21.04 -12.01
C VAL A 318 -11.90 -20.60 -11.28
N ARG A 319 -12.03 -20.13 -10.06
CA ARG A 319 -10.90 -19.67 -9.27
C ARG A 319 -10.21 -20.76 -8.45
N ASN A 320 -10.67 -22.01 -8.56
CA ASN A 320 -10.01 -23.12 -7.89
C ASN A 320 -8.57 -23.30 -8.41
N GLY A 321 -7.61 -23.20 -7.52
CA GLY A 321 -6.18 -23.29 -7.83
C GLY A 321 -5.55 -21.97 -8.25
N MET A 322 -6.29 -20.87 -8.26
CA MET A 322 -5.78 -19.56 -8.68
C MET A 322 -5.01 -18.84 -7.59
N THR A 323 -3.84 -18.33 -7.95
CA THR A 323 -3.12 -17.28 -7.22
C THR A 323 -3.03 -16.05 -8.12
N ALA A 324 -3.58 -14.93 -7.67
CA ALA A 324 -3.60 -13.70 -8.45
C ALA A 324 -3.25 -12.49 -7.60
N VAL A 325 -2.56 -11.55 -8.20
CA VAL A 325 -2.30 -10.21 -7.63
C VAL A 325 -2.80 -9.19 -8.64
N LEU A 326 -3.72 -8.33 -8.20
CA LEU A 326 -4.28 -7.25 -9.00
C LEU A 326 -3.89 -5.92 -8.39
N SER A 327 -3.23 -5.06 -9.16
CA SER A 327 -2.82 -3.73 -8.73
C SER A 327 -3.37 -2.70 -9.69
N ILE A 328 -4.15 -1.75 -9.18
CA ILE A 328 -4.61 -0.63 -9.99
C ILE A 328 -4.05 0.69 -9.49
N LYS A 329 -3.92 1.64 -10.40
CA LYS A 329 -3.57 3.04 -10.09
C LYS A 329 -4.69 3.94 -10.59
N HIS A 330 -5.23 4.72 -9.68
CA HIS A 330 -6.37 5.59 -9.90
C HIS A 330 -6.05 7.00 -9.40
N LYS A 331 -6.47 8.01 -10.14
CA LYS A 331 -6.20 9.41 -9.78
C LYS A 331 -7.00 9.88 -8.56
N ASP A 332 -8.18 9.31 -8.33
CA ASP A 332 -9.09 9.69 -7.26
C ASP A 332 -9.76 8.46 -6.64
N PRO A 333 -9.01 7.63 -5.92
CA PRO A 333 -9.58 6.44 -5.31
C PRO A 333 -10.50 6.79 -4.16
N ARG A 334 -11.64 6.10 -4.09
CA ARG A 334 -12.61 6.19 -3.00
C ARG A 334 -12.68 4.86 -2.29
N PHE A 335 -12.55 4.90 -0.99
CA PHE A 335 -12.60 3.72 -0.14
C PHE A 335 -13.81 3.77 0.77
N GLU A 336 -14.38 2.62 1.10
CA GLU A 336 -15.38 2.53 2.16
C GLU A 336 -14.66 2.69 3.50
N GLY A 337 -14.88 3.80 4.17
CA GLY A 337 -14.27 4.14 5.45
C GLY A 337 -12.82 4.63 5.36
N GLN A 338 -12.28 5.02 6.52
CA GLN A 338 -10.92 5.60 6.63
C GLN A 338 -9.81 4.55 6.59
N THR A 339 -10.14 3.28 6.75
CA THR A 339 -9.17 2.18 6.79
C THR A 339 -8.56 1.86 5.41
N LYS A 340 -9.17 2.35 4.32
CA LYS A 340 -8.71 2.13 2.93
C LYS A 340 -8.62 0.65 2.54
N THR A 341 -9.46 -0.20 3.15
CA THR A 341 -9.42 -1.65 2.94
C THR A 341 -10.34 -2.14 1.83
N LYS A 342 -11.31 -1.33 1.41
CA LYS A 342 -12.28 -1.68 0.37
C LYS A 342 -12.48 -0.53 -0.60
N LEU A 343 -12.17 -0.77 -1.88
CA LEU A 343 -12.32 0.24 -2.94
C LEU A 343 -13.77 0.31 -3.43
N ASP A 344 -14.28 1.55 -3.62
CA ASP A 344 -15.67 1.82 -4.00
C ASP A 344 -15.86 2.50 -5.36
N ASN A 345 -14.83 2.65 -6.16
CA ASN A 345 -14.93 3.32 -7.47
C ASN A 345 -15.57 2.41 -8.53
N PRO A 346 -16.75 2.75 -9.09
CA PRO A 346 -17.36 1.95 -10.17
C PRO A 346 -16.49 1.85 -11.42
N ASP A 347 -15.78 2.92 -11.78
CA ASP A 347 -14.92 2.96 -12.96
C ASP A 347 -13.71 2.00 -12.86
N ALA A 348 -13.24 1.72 -11.64
CA ALA A 348 -12.18 0.75 -11.42
C ALA A 348 -12.60 -0.67 -11.81
N GLY A 349 -13.80 -1.07 -11.43
CA GLY A 349 -14.36 -2.37 -11.83
C GLY A 349 -14.55 -2.50 -13.35
N LYS A 350 -15.02 -1.43 -13.97
CA LYS A 350 -15.18 -1.37 -15.44
C LYS A 350 -13.83 -1.49 -16.16
N ALA A 351 -12.83 -0.77 -15.71
CA ALA A 351 -11.49 -0.80 -16.29
C ALA A 351 -10.87 -2.19 -16.19
N VAL A 352 -10.94 -2.83 -15.03
CA VAL A 352 -10.44 -4.19 -14.82
C VAL A 352 -11.18 -5.17 -15.72
N SER A 353 -12.50 -5.09 -15.79
CA SER A 353 -13.33 -5.94 -16.65
C SER A 353 -12.95 -5.81 -18.13
N GLU A 354 -12.76 -4.60 -18.60
CA GLU A 354 -12.35 -4.33 -20.00
C GLU A 354 -10.97 -4.90 -20.30
N VAL A 355 -9.99 -4.69 -19.41
CA VAL A 355 -8.63 -5.20 -19.59
C VAL A 355 -8.61 -6.73 -19.61
N LEU A 356 -9.33 -7.40 -18.71
CA LEU A 356 -9.42 -8.86 -18.72
C LEU A 356 -10.11 -9.38 -19.99
N GLY A 357 -11.16 -8.70 -20.44
CA GLY A 357 -11.87 -9.07 -21.65
C GLY A 357 -11.01 -9.04 -22.91
N GLU A 358 -9.96 -8.23 -22.93
CA GLU A 358 -9.00 -8.16 -24.03
C GLU A 358 -7.78 -9.08 -23.80
N GLU A 359 -7.21 -9.05 -22.62
CA GLU A 359 -5.93 -9.72 -22.33
C GLU A 359 -6.05 -11.24 -22.15
N LEU A 360 -7.13 -11.73 -21.54
CA LEU A 360 -7.32 -13.16 -21.37
C LEU A 360 -7.46 -13.88 -22.70
N PRO A 361 -8.29 -13.42 -23.67
CA PRO A 361 -8.33 -14.03 -25.00
C PRO A 361 -7.00 -13.93 -25.76
N LEU A 362 -6.28 -12.79 -25.65
CA LEU A 362 -4.98 -12.66 -26.29
C LEU A 362 -3.99 -13.73 -25.80
N TYR A 363 -4.02 -14.08 -24.54
CA TYR A 363 -3.15 -15.11 -24.00
C TYR A 363 -3.65 -16.53 -24.31
N TYR A 364 -4.91 -16.83 -24.03
CA TYR A 364 -5.44 -18.19 -24.11
C TYR A 364 -5.68 -18.66 -25.52
N ASP A 365 -5.99 -17.78 -26.48
CA ASP A 365 -6.10 -18.16 -27.88
C ASP A 365 -4.75 -18.68 -28.44
N ARG A 366 -3.65 -18.25 -27.85
CA ARG A 366 -2.29 -18.72 -28.19
C ARG A 366 -1.81 -19.87 -27.31
N ASN A 367 -2.54 -20.20 -26.26
CA ASN A 367 -2.15 -21.16 -25.23
C ASN A 367 -3.32 -22.08 -24.88
N LEU A 368 -3.94 -22.72 -25.90
CA LEU A 368 -5.14 -23.54 -25.74
C LEU A 368 -4.93 -24.74 -24.80
N GLU A 369 -3.77 -25.38 -24.84
CA GLU A 369 -3.47 -26.52 -23.95
C GLU A 369 -3.43 -26.09 -22.48
N GLU A 370 -2.91 -24.92 -22.22
CA GLU A 370 -2.92 -24.34 -20.88
C GLU A 370 -4.33 -23.96 -20.42
N LEU A 371 -5.13 -23.38 -21.32
CA LEU A 371 -6.54 -23.08 -21.08
C LEU A 371 -7.32 -24.33 -20.68
N LYS A 372 -7.12 -25.45 -21.40
CA LYS A 372 -7.78 -26.73 -21.08
C LYS A 372 -7.43 -27.23 -19.68
N LYS A 373 -6.18 -27.05 -19.25
CA LYS A 373 -5.74 -27.42 -17.89
C LYS A 373 -6.43 -26.54 -16.84
N VAL A 374 -6.58 -25.26 -17.10
CA VAL A 374 -7.28 -24.32 -16.20
C VAL A 374 -8.76 -24.70 -16.10
N ILE A 375 -9.41 -24.98 -17.22
CA ILE A 375 -10.82 -25.41 -17.23
C ILE A 375 -10.98 -26.76 -16.51
N ALA A 376 -10.01 -27.67 -16.61
CA ALA A 376 -10.01 -28.92 -15.87
C ALA A 376 -10.03 -28.71 -14.36
N CYS A 377 -9.37 -27.66 -13.85
CA CYS A 377 -9.45 -27.29 -12.44
C CYS A 377 -10.88 -26.88 -12.04
N ALA A 378 -11.57 -26.13 -12.91
CA ALA A 378 -12.97 -25.77 -12.70
C ALA A 378 -13.91 -26.99 -12.72
N GLU A 379 -13.68 -27.91 -13.63
CA GLU A 379 -14.46 -29.16 -13.71
C GLU A 379 -14.31 -30.00 -12.44
N LYS A 380 -13.09 -30.11 -11.92
CA LYS A 380 -12.78 -30.83 -10.68
C LYS A 380 -13.52 -30.23 -9.50
N SER A 381 -13.50 -28.90 -9.37
CA SER A 381 -14.24 -28.17 -8.34
C SER A 381 -15.74 -28.39 -8.46
N ALA A 382 -16.29 -28.28 -9.68
CA ALA A 382 -17.72 -28.48 -9.94
C ALA A 382 -18.19 -29.89 -9.60
N LYS A 383 -17.40 -30.92 -9.89
CA LYS A 383 -17.70 -32.30 -9.53
C LYS A 383 -17.78 -32.52 -8.02
N ILE A 384 -16.86 -31.95 -7.28
CA ILE A 384 -16.85 -32.03 -5.82
C ILE A 384 -18.07 -31.32 -5.24
N ARG A 385 -18.37 -30.12 -5.72
CA ARG A 385 -19.53 -29.34 -5.28
C ARG A 385 -20.84 -30.09 -5.50
N LYS A 386 -21.01 -30.73 -6.66
CA LYS A 386 -22.23 -31.51 -7.01
C LYS A 386 -22.35 -32.78 -6.17
N ALA A 387 -21.25 -33.35 -5.72
CA ALA A 387 -21.27 -34.52 -4.85
C ALA A 387 -21.68 -34.19 -3.41
N GLU A 388 -21.54 -32.93 -2.99
CA GLU A 388 -21.90 -32.44 -1.66
C GLU A 388 -23.35 -31.94 -1.60
N GLU A 389 -24.00 -31.68 -2.72
CA GLU A 389 -25.43 -31.34 -2.83
C GLU A 389 -26.30 -32.60 -2.78
#